data_df57318e84136e505d91f3afc8834b28
#
_entry.id   df57318e84136e505d91f3afc8834b28
#
_cell.length_a   1.000
_cell.length_b   1.000
_cell.length_c   1.000
_cell.angle_alpha   90.00
_cell.angle_beta   90.00
_cell.angle_gamma   90.00
#
_symmetry.space_group_name_H-M   'P 1'
#
loop_
_entity.id
_entity.type
_entity.pdbx_description
1 polymer ?
#
loop_
_entity_poly.entity_id
_entity_poly.type
_entity_poly.pdbx_seq_one_letter_code
_entity_poly.pdbx_strand_id
1 'polypeptide(L)'
;MQHRRRIVALAVAGVVAGACANHAALAGTPEAQKWVDSEFQPSTLTKQQQMDEMKWFIDTAAKLKSQGVKEVHVVSETIDTHMYESKTLAKAFTEITGIQVKHDIIQEGDVVEKLQTSMQSGQSIYDGWISDSDLIGTHYRYGVIVPLSDYMAGEGKEYTNPGLDLKDFIGTSFTTAPDKKLYQLPDQQFANLYWFRADWFARKDLQDKFKAKYGYDLGVPVNWSAYEDIADFFTNDVKTVDGEKVYGHMDYGKKDPSLGWRFTDAWLSMAGEADKGIPNGIPVDEWGIRVTPDGCHPVGASVSRGGGTNSPAAVFATTKYVDWLKKYAPPEASGMTFSEAGPVPAQGKIAQQIFWYTAFTASMLKPGNVTNADGTPKWRMAPSPHGPYWKDGMQNGYQDVGSWTFFKSTPANQRAAAWLYAQFVTSKSVSLKKSIVGLTFIRDSDIHSDYFTKNADKYGGLIEFYRSPARVAWTPTGNNVPDYPKMAQLWWKNVATAAAGERTPQAAMDSLAKEMDQVLGRLQRAGMKVCAPQLNPESDPSKWLSDQHAPWKKLANEKPKGETVKYDQLLAAWKAGKVR
;
A
#
# COMPACT_ATOMS: atom_id res chain seq x y z
N MET A 1 17.99 -10.77 89.16
CA MET A 1 17.83 -9.35 89.58
C MET A 1 17.35 -8.58 88.40
N GLN A 2 16.08 -8.24 88.32
CA GLN A 2 15.49 -6.89 88.30
C GLN A 2 15.98 -6.10 87.05
N HIS A 3 15.16 -5.56 86.20
CA HIS A 3 13.86 -4.89 86.37
C HIS A 3 13.10 -4.78 85.02
N ARG A 4 11.81 -4.98 85.16
CA ARG A 4 10.78 -4.62 84.16
C ARG A 4 10.78 -3.09 83.93
N ARG A 5 10.65 -2.67 82.69
CA ARG A 5 9.87 -1.44 82.38
C ARG A 5 9.06 -1.68 81.12
N ARG A 6 7.75 -1.71 81.36
CA ARG A 6 6.74 -1.58 80.30
C ARG A 6 6.71 -0.14 79.79
N ILE A 7 6.77 0.01 78.52
CA ILE A 7 6.37 1.26 77.88
C ILE A 7 5.19 0.91 76.99
N VAL A 8 4.03 1.48 77.30
CA VAL A 8 2.79 1.44 76.56
C VAL A 8 3.03 2.39 75.36
N ALA A 9 3.03 1.84 74.13
CA ALA A 9 2.99 2.64 72.93
C ALA A 9 1.56 2.55 72.38
N LEU A 10 0.87 3.67 72.39
CA LEU A 10 -0.41 3.84 71.74
C LEU A 10 -0.25 3.54 70.22
N ALA A 11 -0.98 2.55 69.75
CA ALA A 11 -1.18 2.30 68.35
C ALA A 11 -2.15 3.34 67.78
N VAL A 12 -1.64 4.35 67.10
CA VAL A 12 -2.45 5.15 66.18
C VAL A 12 -2.52 4.35 64.90
N ALA A 13 -3.61 3.62 64.70
CA ALA A 13 -3.94 3.01 63.42
C ALA A 13 -4.35 4.10 62.43
N GLY A 14 -3.36 4.67 61.73
CA GLY A 14 -3.59 5.43 60.52
C GLY A 14 -4.01 4.48 59.40
N VAL A 15 -5.28 4.37 59.16
CA VAL A 15 -5.80 3.78 57.94
C VAL A 15 -5.40 4.69 56.79
N VAL A 16 -4.23 4.46 56.20
CA VAL A 16 -3.95 4.93 54.84
C VAL A 16 -4.69 3.98 53.95
N ALA A 17 -5.95 4.29 53.68
CA ALA A 17 -6.63 3.80 52.52
C ALA A 17 -5.90 4.38 51.31
N GLY A 18 -4.91 3.63 50.83
CA GLY A 18 -4.34 3.82 49.51
C GLY A 18 -5.46 3.64 48.49
N ALA A 19 -6.13 4.72 48.16
CA ALA A 19 -6.92 4.79 46.96
C ALA A 19 -5.95 4.59 45.80
N CYS A 20 -5.76 3.33 45.38
CA CYS A 20 -5.48 3.02 44.00
C CYS A 20 -6.71 3.51 43.24
N ALA A 21 -6.81 4.80 43.05
CA ALA A 21 -7.64 5.36 42.02
C ALA A 21 -7.08 4.78 40.73
N ASN A 22 -7.67 3.70 40.25
CA ASN A 22 -7.76 3.45 38.85
C ASN A 22 -8.29 4.78 38.27
N HIS A 23 -7.37 5.57 37.74
CA HIS A 23 -7.72 6.63 36.80
C HIS A 23 -8.18 5.89 35.53
N ALA A 24 -9.36 5.30 35.55
CA ALA A 24 -10.17 5.24 34.36
C ALA A 24 -10.29 6.71 33.98
N ALA A 25 -9.50 7.13 32.99
CA ALA A 25 -9.58 8.49 32.45
C ALA A 25 -11.07 8.79 32.30
N LEU A 26 -11.54 9.89 32.85
CA LEU A 26 -12.92 10.34 32.71
C LEU A 26 -13.12 10.62 31.22
N ALA A 27 -13.53 9.58 30.48
CA ALA A 27 -13.81 9.68 29.06
C ALA A 27 -14.94 10.68 28.87
N GLY A 28 -14.75 11.60 27.94
CA GLY A 28 -15.80 12.56 27.70
C GLY A 28 -15.40 13.82 26.93
N THR A 29 -16.30 14.78 26.98
CA THR A 29 -16.18 16.05 26.25
C THR A 29 -14.92 16.86 26.58
N PRO A 30 -14.44 16.96 27.85
CA PRO A 30 -13.21 17.69 28.16
C PRO A 30 -11.99 17.10 27.48
N GLU A 31 -11.86 15.77 27.45
CA GLU A 31 -10.77 15.06 26.78
C GLU A 31 -10.85 15.27 25.27
N ALA A 32 -12.05 15.19 24.68
CA ALA A 32 -12.27 15.47 23.27
C ALA A 32 -11.84 16.91 22.91
N GLN A 33 -12.23 17.90 23.73
CA GLN A 33 -11.84 19.29 23.51
C GLN A 33 -10.33 19.47 23.53
N LYS A 34 -9.63 18.84 24.50
CA LYS A 34 -8.16 18.87 24.57
C LYS A 34 -7.50 18.35 23.29
N TRP A 35 -7.96 17.20 22.76
CA TRP A 35 -7.44 16.60 21.55
C TRP A 35 -7.75 17.43 20.30
N VAL A 36 -8.97 17.97 20.20
CA VAL A 36 -9.38 18.88 19.12
C VAL A 36 -8.58 20.17 19.11
N ASP A 37 -8.28 20.73 20.28
CA ASP A 37 -7.52 21.98 20.38
C ASP A 37 -6.01 21.82 20.10
N SER A 38 -5.50 20.60 20.13
CA SER A 38 -4.07 20.31 19.99
C SER A 38 -3.78 19.38 18.81
N GLU A 39 -3.79 18.06 19.05
CA GLU A 39 -3.26 17.05 18.11
C GLU A 39 -4.09 16.91 16.83
N PHE A 40 -5.41 17.15 16.89
CA PHE A 40 -6.27 17.05 15.70
C PHE A 40 -6.23 18.29 14.80
N GLN A 41 -5.22 19.13 14.96
CA GLN A 41 -4.99 20.27 14.10
C GLN A 41 -3.76 20.06 13.20
N PRO A 42 -3.81 20.46 11.93
CA PRO A 42 -4.99 21.03 11.23
C PRO A 42 -6.05 19.96 10.89
N SER A 43 -7.27 20.39 10.62
CA SER A 43 -8.37 19.55 10.16
C SER A 43 -9.14 20.23 9.03
N THR A 44 -9.85 19.47 8.21
CA THR A 44 -10.79 19.97 7.22
C THR A 44 -12.11 20.43 7.85
N LEU A 45 -12.36 20.06 9.11
CA LEU A 45 -13.51 20.46 9.89
C LEU A 45 -13.20 21.68 10.78
N THR A 46 -14.19 22.49 11.06
CA THR A 46 -14.13 23.47 12.15
C THR A 46 -14.06 22.76 13.50
N LYS A 47 -13.53 23.43 14.54
CA LYS A 47 -13.49 22.85 15.89
C LYS A 47 -14.87 22.42 16.41
N GLN A 48 -15.93 23.18 16.10
CA GLN A 48 -17.28 22.79 16.48
C GLN A 48 -17.72 21.51 15.79
N GLN A 49 -17.49 21.38 14.48
CA GLN A 49 -17.80 20.15 13.75
C GLN A 49 -16.98 18.95 14.26
N GLN A 50 -15.71 19.17 14.62
CA GLN A 50 -14.91 18.13 15.26
C GLN A 50 -15.51 17.70 16.61
N MET A 51 -15.94 18.66 17.44
CA MET A 51 -16.59 18.35 18.73
C MET A 51 -17.91 17.61 18.54
N ASP A 52 -18.71 17.95 17.52
CA ASP A 52 -19.95 17.24 17.19
C ASP A 52 -19.66 15.80 16.78
N GLU A 53 -18.60 15.58 15.98
CA GLU A 53 -18.13 14.24 15.59
C GLU A 53 -17.62 13.46 16.80
N MET A 54 -16.82 14.07 17.68
CA MET A 54 -16.33 13.44 18.92
C MET A 54 -17.48 13.07 19.86
N LYS A 55 -18.52 13.91 19.96
CA LYS A 55 -19.70 13.58 20.73
C LYS A 55 -20.38 12.31 20.23
N TRP A 56 -20.48 12.12 18.91
CA TRP A 56 -21.04 10.90 18.35
C TRP A 56 -20.21 9.65 18.76
N PHE A 57 -18.87 9.75 18.73
CA PHE A 57 -17.98 8.66 19.19
C PHE A 57 -18.19 8.35 20.68
N ILE A 58 -18.30 9.38 21.53
CA ILE A 58 -18.57 9.24 22.98
C ILE A 58 -19.90 8.51 23.23
N ASP A 59 -20.98 8.97 22.59
CA ASP A 59 -22.31 8.42 22.75
C ASP A 59 -22.40 6.97 22.27
N THR A 60 -21.76 6.66 21.15
CA THR A 60 -21.70 5.31 20.57
C THR A 60 -20.86 4.37 21.45
N ALA A 61 -19.72 4.83 21.94
CA ALA A 61 -18.90 4.09 22.87
C ALA A 61 -19.62 3.78 24.19
N ALA A 62 -20.46 4.70 24.70
CA ALA A 62 -21.26 4.47 25.89
C ALA A 62 -22.23 3.30 25.72
N LYS A 63 -22.86 3.16 24.53
CA LYS A 63 -23.71 2.00 24.20
C LYS A 63 -22.91 0.70 24.23
N LEU A 64 -21.74 0.69 23.60
CA LEU A 64 -20.88 -0.51 23.55
C LEU A 64 -20.35 -0.91 24.93
N LYS A 65 -19.97 0.06 25.76
CA LYS A 65 -19.58 -0.19 27.16
C LYS A 65 -20.73 -0.79 27.97
N SER A 66 -21.97 -0.37 27.76
CA SER A 66 -23.15 -0.97 28.41
C SER A 66 -23.38 -2.41 27.99
N GLN A 67 -22.85 -2.84 26.82
CA GLN A 67 -22.86 -4.22 26.32
C GLN A 67 -21.62 -5.03 26.78
N GLY A 68 -20.81 -4.47 27.69
CA GLY A 68 -19.65 -5.13 28.27
C GLY A 68 -18.33 -4.93 27.53
N VAL A 69 -18.28 -4.13 26.47
CA VAL A 69 -17.02 -3.82 25.77
C VAL A 69 -16.13 -2.94 26.65
N LYS A 70 -14.89 -3.36 26.86
CA LYS A 70 -13.88 -2.62 27.63
C LYS A 70 -12.64 -2.28 26.80
N GLU A 71 -12.32 -3.13 25.83
CA GLU A 71 -11.08 -3.09 25.06
C GLU A 71 -11.35 -3.57 23.64
N VAL A 72 -10.56 -3.09 22.69
CA VAL A 72 -10.42 -3.65 21.34
C VAL A 72 -8.96 -3.98 21.06
N HIS A 73 -8.72 -5.09 20.39
CA HIS A 73 -7.39 -5.56 20.01
C HIS A 73 -7.30 -5.63 18.50
N VAL A 74 -6.45 -4.77 17.92
CA VAL A 74 -6.27 -4.63 16.48
C VAL A 74 -4.80 -4.76 16.09
N VAL A 75 -4.54 -4.98 14.80
CA VAL A 75 -3.19 -5.17 14.27
C VAL A 75 -3.00 -4.49 12.93
N SER A 76 -1.79 -4.00 12.70
CA SER A 76 -1.31 -3.44 11.43
C SER A 76 0.20 -3.64 11.25
N GLU A 77 0.67 -3.29 10.06
CA GLU A 77 2.09 -3.31 9.71
C GLU A 77 2.88 -2.15 10.34
N THR A 78 4.22 -2.27 10.30
CA THR A 78 5.14 -1.27 10.87
C THR A 78 5.47 -0.19 9.85
N ILE A 79 4.66 0.88 9.83
CA ILE A 79 4.89 2.11 9.07
C ILE A 79 4.57 3.35 9.91
N ASP A 80 5.02 4.53 9.48
CA ASP A 80 4.84 5.79 10.24
C ASP A 80 3.36 6.09 10.56
N THR A 81 2.45 5.84 9.61
CA THR A 81 1.00 6.05 9.80
C THR A 81 0.47 5.18 10.94
N HIS A 82 0.73 3.88 10.91
CA HIS A 82 0.24 2.94 11.92
C HIS A 82 0.93 3.13 13.28
N MET A 83 2.20 3.55 13.27
CA MET A 83 2.88 3.94 14.51
C MET A 83 2.21 5.16 15.16
N TYR A 84 1.74 6.12 14.37
CA TYR A 84 0.97 7.27 14.86
C TYR A 84 -0.39 6.82 15.38
N GLU A 85 -1.08 5.93 14.70
CA GLU A 85 -2.35 5.36 15.17
C GLU A 85 -2.20 4.63 16.49
N SER A 86 -1.23 3.73 16.59
CA SER A 86 -0.99 2.93 17.79
C SER A 86 -0.58 3.77 19.00
N LYS A 87 0.32 4.76 18.80
CA LYS A 87 0.89 5.54 19.90
C LYS A 87 0.07 6.76 20.28
N THR A 88 -0.59 7.39 19.31
CA THR A 88 -1.26 8.68 19.50
C THR A 88 -2.78 8.56 19.40
N LEU A 89 -3.30 8.03 18.29
CA LEU A 89 -4.75 7.97 18.07
C LEU A 89 -5.45 6.92 18.94
N ALA A 90 -4.81 5.79 19.23
CA ALA A 90 -5.32 4.80 20.18
C ALA A 90 -5.46 5.38 21.59
N LYS A 91 -4.48 6.19 22.02
CA LYS A 91 -4.54 6.94 23.27
C LYS A 91 -5.69 7.95 23.26
N ALA A 92 -5.80 8.73 22.17
CA ALA A 92 -6.87 9.72 22.02
C ALA A 92 -8.26 9.05 22.08
N PHE A 93 -8.45 7.97 21.33
CA PHE A 93 -9.68 7.19 21.34
C PHE A 93 -10.01 6.70 22.74
N THR A 94 -9.04 6.15 23.45
CA THR A 94 -9.23 5.65 24.83
C THR A 94 -9.62 6.78 25.79
N GLU A 95 -8.93 7.92 25.76
CA GLU A 95 -9.23 9.07 26.61
C GLU A 95 -10.63 9.64 26.31
N ILE A 96 -11.01 9.71 25.04
CA ILE A 96 -12.30 10.28 24.60
C ILE A 96 -13.46 9.33 24.88
N THR A 97 -13.31 8.04 24.61
CA THR A 97 -14.42 7.07 24.61
C THR A 97 -14.49 6.21 25.87
N GLY A 98 -13.35 6.01 26.54
CA GLY A 98 -13.20 5.06 27.66
C GLY A 98 -13.13 3.60 27.24
N ILE A 99 -13.04 3.28 25.94
CA ILE A 99 -12.72 1.95 25.44
C ILE A 99 -11.22 1.88 25.20
N GLN A 100 -10.54 0.91 25.81
CA GLN A 100 -9.11 0.73 25.62
C GLN A 100 -8.81 0.20 24.21
N VAL A 101 -7.69 0.61 23.63
CA VAL A 101 -7.20 0.09 22.34
C VAL A 101 -5.83 -0.52 22.53
N LYS A 102 -5.71 -1.79 22.18
CA LYS A 102 -4.44 -2.47 21.98
C LYS A 102 -4.21 -2.58 20.47
N HIS A 103 -3.30 -1.77 19.95
CA HIS A 103 -2.96 -1.75 18.53
C HIS A 103 -1.56 -2.31 18.35
N ASP A 104 -1.48 -3.60 17.99
CA ASP A 104 -0.21 -4.28 17.74
C ASP A 104 0.37 -3.84 16.40
N ILE A 105 1.65 -3.51 16.41
CA ILE A 105 2.44 -3.16 15.23
C ILE A 105 3.45 -4.28 14.98
N ILE A 106 3.31 -4.99 13.86
CA ILE A 106 4.16 -6.12 13.50
C ILE A 106 4.66 -5.99 12.07
N GLN A 107 5.53 -6.89 11.63
CA GLN A 107 5.99 -6.89 10.24
C GLN A 107 4.83 -7.26 9.31
N GLU A 108 4.81 -6.67 8.12
CA GLU A 108 3.73 -6.86 7.13
C GLU A 108 3.53 -8.35 6.77
N GLY A 109 4.62 -9.09 6.50
CA GLY A 109 4.56 -10.53 6.25
C GLY A 109 3.88 -11.31 7.38
N ASP A 110 4.12 -10.91 8.64
CA ASP A 110 3.48 -11.54 9.81
C ASP A 110 1.98 -11.22 9.88
N VAL A 111 1.57 -9.99 9.48
CA VAL A 111 0.14 -9.65 9.36
C VAL A 111 -0.53 -10.59 8.37
N VAL A 112 0.05 -10.74 7.17
CA VAL A 112 -0.48 -11.58 6.09
C VAL A 112 -0.57 -13.05 6.53
N GLU A 113 0.46 -13.60 7.17
CA GLU A 113 0.46 -15.00 7.64
C GLU A 113 -0.58 -15.26 8.75
N LYS A 114 -0.70 -14.35 9.72
CA LYS A 114 -1.70 -14.45 10.79
C LYS A 114 -3.12 -14.31 10.24
N LEU A 115 -3.32 -13.40 9.29
CA LEU A 115 -4.59 -13.20 8.62
C LEU A 115 -5.00 -14.45 7.83
N GLN A 116 -4.07 -15.06 7.10
CA GLN A 116 -4.32 -16.33 6.37
C GLN A 116 -4.75 -17.43 7.32
N THR A 117 -4.03 -17.62 8.43
CA THR A 117 -4.36 -18.62 9.44
C THR A 117 -5.77 -18.39 10.00
N SER A 118 -6.12 -17.13 10.28
CA SER A 118 -7.45 -16.75 10.74
C SER A 118 -8.53 -17.02 9.68
N MET A 119 -8.25 -16.75 8.41
CA MET A 119 -9.19 -17.01 7.31
C MET A 119 -9.41 -18.52 7.09
N GLN A 120 -8.36 -19.33 7.16
CA GLN A 120 -8.46 -20.78 7.00
C GLN A 120 -9.20 -21.46 8.15
N SER A 121 -8.98 -21.00 9.37
CA SER A 121 -9.69 -21.50 10.56
C SER A 121 -11.11 -20.94 10.70
N GLY A 122 -11.41 -19.82 10.05
CA GLY A 122 -12.62 -19.04 10.23
C GLY A 122 -12.69 -18.31 11.58
N GLN A 123 -11.60 -18.27 12.34
CA GLN A 123 -11.52 -17.66 13.67
C GLN A 123 -10.48 -16.54 13.67
N SER A 124 -10.88 -15.34 14.03
CA SER A 124 -9.99 -14.20 14.17
C SER A 124 -9.36 -14.12 15.56
N ILE A 125 -8.06 -13.82 15.61
CA ILE A 125 -7.33 -13.55 16.86
C ILE A 125 -7.28 -12.05 17.19
N TYR A 126 -7.73 -11.19 16.29
CA TYR A 126 -7.87 -9.76 16.49
C TYR A 126 -9.29 -9.31 16.17
N ASP A 127 -9.74 -8.23 16.79
CA ASP A 127 -11.07 -7.67 16.54
C ASP A 127 -11.16 -6.91 15.21
N GLY A 128 -10.03 -6.33 14.79
CA GLY A 128 -9.87 -5.63 13.52
C GLY A 128 -8.44 -5.75 12.98
N TRP A 129 -8.32 -5.73 11.67
CA TRP A 129 -7.07 -5.86 10.94
C TRP A 129 -6.93 -4.70 9.96
N ILE A 130 -5.74 -4.10 9.84
CA ILE A 130 -5.38 -3.39 8.63
C ILE A 130 -4.65 -4.38 7.74
N SER A 131 -5.24 -4.65 6.58
CA SER A 131 -4.71 -5.55 5.56
C SER A 131 -4.80 -4.88 4.20
N ASP A 132 -3.94 -5.30 3.28
CA ASP A 132 -3.84 -4.68 1.97
C ASP A 132 -5.01 -5.03 1.04
N SER A 133 -5.31 -4.15 0.11
CA SER A 133 -6.34 -4.37 -0.90
C SER A 133 -6.02 -5.53 -1.84
N ASP A 134 -4.79 -5.98 -1.91
CA ASP A 134 -4.35 -7.21 -2.59
C ASP A 134 -5.13 -8.45 -2.15
N LEU A 135 -5.58 -8.46 -0.88
CA LEU A 135 -6.33 -9.56 -0.31
C LEU A 135 -7.83 -9.51 -0.68
N ILE A 136 -8.29 -8.51 -1.43
CA ILE A 136 -9.72 -8.33 -1.70
C ILE A 136 -10.35 -9.57 -2.37
N GLY A 137 -9.67 -10.16 -3.34
CA GLY A 137 -10.12 -11.37 -4.00
C GLY A 137 -10.17 -12.60 -3.09
N THR A 138 -9.28 -12.66 -2.13
CA THR A 138 -9.21 -13.69 -1.09
C THR A 138 -10.33 -13.49 -0.06
N HIS A 139 -10.48 -12.27 0.46
CA HIS A 139 -11.54 -11.91 1.41
C HIS A 139 -12.93 -12.24 0.89
N TYR A 140 -13.18 -11.87 -0.35
CA TYR A 140 -14.44 -12.13 -1.05
C TYR A 140 -14.74 -13.63 -1.19
N ARG A 141 -13.74 -14.42 -1.60
CA ARG A 141 -13.93 -15.85 -1.92
C ARG A 141 -13.98 -16.77 -0.71
N TYR A 142 -13.26 -16.47 0.35
CA TYR A 142 -13.33 -17.25 1.59
C TYR A 142 -14.64 -17.06 2.33
N GLY A 143 -15.29 -15.90 2.18
CA GLY A 143 -16.59 -15.64 2.75
C GLY A 143 -16.62 -15.49 4.28
N VAL A 144 -15.46 -15.37 4.94
CA VAL A 144 -15.32 -15.20 6.41
C VAL A 144 -15.18 -13.73 6.83
N ILE A 145 -14.89 -12.86 5.89
CA ILE A 145 -14.80 -11.41 6.09
C ILE A 145 -16.17 -10.76 5.95
N VAL A 146 -16.41 -9.74 6.74
CA VAL A 146 -17.66 -8.96 6.73
C VAL A 146 -17.68 -8.03 5.52
N PRO A 147 -18.67 -8.13 4.60
CA PRO A 147 -18.90 -7.10 3.61
C PRO A 147 -19.38 -5.82 4.32
N LEU A 148 -18.55 -4.77 4.31
CA LEU A 148 -18.86 -3.52 5.02
C LEU A 148 -20.13 -2.84 4.48
N SER A 149 -20.41 -2.97 3.17
CA SER A 149 -21.67 -2.47 2.59
C SER A 149 -22.89 -3.07 3.28
N ASP A 150 -22.89 -4.39 3.50
CA ASP A 150 -23.99 -5.08 4.17
C ASP A 150 -24.03 -4.75 5.67
N TYR A 151 -22.85 -4.68 6.28
CA TYR A 151 -22.72 -4.35 7.71
C TYR A 151 -23.29 -2.96 8.03
N MET A 152 -22.90 -1.96 7.28
CA MET A 152 -23.39 -0.57 7.46
C MET A 152 -24.89 -0.43 7.17
N ALA A 153 -25.43 -1.24 6.26
CA ALA A 153 -26.86 -1.24 5.98
C ALA A 153 -27.69 -2.01 7.04
N GLY A 154 -27.08 -2.95 7.75
CA GLY A 154 -27.70 -3.87 8.68
C GLY A 154 -27.21 -3.75 10.11
N GLU A 155 -26.49 -4.77 10.57
CA GLU A 155 -26.03 -4.92 11.96
C GLU A 155 -25.21 -3.74 12.48
N GLY A 156 -24.35 -3.17 11.65
CA GLY A 156 -23.47 -2.04 11.99
C GLY A 156 -24.09 -0.66 11.85
N LYS A 157 -25.35 -0.58 11.42
CA LYS A 157 -25.98 0.72 11.05
C LYS A 157 -25.94 1.73 12.18
N GLU A 158 -26.28 1.32 13.39
CA GLU A 158 -26.29 2.22 14.57
C GLU A 158 -24.89 2.60 15.09
N TYR A 159 -23.86 1.83 14.65
CA TYR A 159 -22.46 2.04 14.98
C TYR A 159 -21.67 2.70 13.84
N THR A 160 -22.34 3.09 12.76
CA THR A 160 -21.74 3.77 11.63
C THR A 160 -21.96 5.28 11.74
N ASN A 161 -20.87 6.04 11.74
CA ASN A 161 -20.89 7.49 11.83
C ASN A 161 -21.64 8.09 10.61
N PRO A 162 -22.68 8.88 10.81
CA PRO A 162 -23.35 9.59 9.70
C PRO A 162 -22.39 10.48 8.89
N GLY A 163 -21.30 10.95 9.51
CA GLY A 163 -20.26 11.76 8.89
C GLY A 163 -19.14 10.94 8.23
N LEU A 164 -19.24 9.60 8.14
CA LEU A 164 -18.19 8.75 7.56
C LEU A 164 -17.84 9.13 6.13
N ASP A 165 -18.82 9.52 5.33
CA ASP A 165 -18.67 10.04 3.97
C ASP A 165 -17.74 9.19 3.08
N LEU A 166 -18.22 7.99 2.69
CA LEU A 166 -17.47 7.06 1.86
C LEU A 166 -17.06 7.64 0.49
N LYS A 167 -17.79 8.66 -0.01
CA LYS A 167 -17.46 9.29 -1.30
C LYS A 167 -16.20 10.15 -1.25
N ASP A 168 -15.83 10.60 -0.06
CA ASP A 168 -14.61 11.35 0.19
C ASP A 168 -13.36 10.47 0.25
N PHE A 169 -13.54 9.15 0.41
CA PHE A 169 -12.41 8.20 0.37
C PHE A 169 -11.94 7.94 -1.06
N ILE A 170 -10.64 8.09 -1.30
CA ILE A 170 -10.04 7.93 -2.63
C ILE A 170 -9.72 6.49 -3.02
N GLY A 171 -9.77 5.55 -2.08
CA GLY A 171 -9.34 4.16 -2.27
C GLY A 171 -10.47 3.13 -2.31
N THR A 172 -11.75 3.53 -2.27
CA THR A 172 -12.88 2.59 -2.18
C THR A 172 -13.02 1.64 -3.39
N SER A 173 -12.57 2.06 -4.57
CA SER A 173 -12.54 1.21 -5.76
C SER A 173 -11.61 0.01 -5.63
N PHE A 174 -10.53 0.13 -4.85
CA PHE A 174 -9.57 -0.95 -4.58
C PHE A 174 -10.10 -1.94 -3.54
N THR A 175 -10.96 -1.48 -2.65
CA THR A 175 -11.52 -2.26 -1.53
C THR A 175 -12.94 -2.77 -1.80
N THR A 176 -13.40 -2.61 -3.04
CA THR A 176 -14.66 -3.14 -3.54
C THR A 176 -14.41 -4.42 -4.35
N ALA A 177 -15.01 -5.53 -3.91
CA ALA A 177 -14.83 -6.83 -4.53
C ALA A 177 -15.64 -6.98 -5.85
N PRO A 178 -15.44 -8.07 -6.62
CA PRO A 178 -16.19 -8.34 -7.85
C PRO A 178 -17.72 -8.34 -7.69
N ASP A 179 -18.24 -8.69 -6.51
CA ASP A 179 -19.67 -8.64 -6.16
C ASP A 179 -20.20 -7.21 -5.92
N LYS A 180 -19.37 -6.19 -6.15
CA LYS A 180 -19.67 -4.76 -5.97
C LYS A 180 -19.89 -4.34 -4.52
N LYS A 181 -19.52 -5.15 -3.54
CA LYS A 181 -19.56 -4.82 -2.12
C LYS A 181 -18.22 -4.30 -1.64
N LEU A 182 -18.27 -3.29 -0.79
CA LEU A 182 -17.11 -2.82 -0.04
C LEU A 182 -16.79 -3.84 1.06
N TYR A 183 -15.56 -4.32 1.12
CA TYR A 183 -15.10 -5.28 2.14
C TYR A 183 -14.13 -4.66 3.14
N GLN A 184 -13.46 -3.57 2.76
CA GLN A 184 -12.44 -2.95 3.57
C GLN A 184 -12.66 -1.43 3.60
N LEU A 185 -12.43 -0.80 4.75
CA LEU A 185 -12.43 0.67 4.86
C LEU A 185 -11.01 1.19 4.64
N PRO A 186 -10.76 2.02 3.62
CA PRO A 186 -9.43 2.57 3.37
C PRO A 186 -8.85 3.29 4.57
N ASP A 187 -7.62 3.00 4.90
CA ASP A 187 -6.87 3.61 6.00
C ASP A 187 -5.63 4.36 5.52
N GLN A 188 -4.99 3.87 4.48
CA GLN A 188 -3.84 4.47 3.81
C GLN A 188 -3.82 4.06 2.35
N GLN A 189 -3.03 4.78 1.54
CA GLN A 189 -2.91 4.48 0.13
C GLN A 189 -1.45 4.54 -0.31
N PHE A 190 -0.98 3.47 -0.94
CA PHE A 190 0.34 3.38 -1.52
C PHE A 190 0.25 3.47 -3.04
N ALA A 191 0.91 4.46 -3.62
CA ALA A 191 1.10 4.51 -5.05
C ALA A 191 2.54 4.11 -5.38
N ASN A 192 2.70 3.20 -6.33
CA ASN A 192 4.01 2.85 -6.87
C ASN A 192 4.44 3.96 -7.84
N LEU A 193 5.19 4.93 -7.34
CA LEU A 193 5.56 6.16 -8.04
C LEU A 193 7.01 6.15 -8.48
N TYR A 194 7.26 6.83 -9.60
CA TYR A 194 8.59 7.21 -10.02
C TYR A 194 9.10 8.39 -9.18
N TRP A 195 10.26 8.20 -8.57
CA TRP A 195 11.00 9.20 -7.80
C TRP A 195 12.34 9.48 -8.49
N PHE A 196 12.76 10.75 -8.50
CA PHE A 196 14.04 11.14 -9.11
C PHE A 196 14.67 12.36 -8.46
N ARG A 197 15.98 12.49 -8.57
CA ARG A 197 16.77 13.63 -8.12
C ARG A 197 16.60 14.79 -9.11
N ALA A 198 15.60 15.63 -8.86
CA ALA A 198 15.28 16.77 -9.73
C ALA A 198 16.44 17.78 -9.81
N ASP A 199 17.18 17.97 -8.74
CA ASP A 199 18.39 18.80 -8.71
C ASP A 199 19.47 18.28 -9.67
N TRP A 200 19.69 16.97 -9.77
CA TRP A 200 20.64 16.39 -10.73
C TRP A 200 20.13 16.49 -12.17
N PHE A 201 18.84 16.22 -12.36
CA PHE A 201 18.22 16.31 -13.69
C PHE A 201 18.21 17.74 -14.25
N ALA A 202 18.24 18.77 -13.39
CA ALA A 202 18.32 20.17 -13.76
C ALA A 202 19.75 20.64 -14.11
N ARG A 203 20.79 19.85 -13.84
CA ARG A 203 22.18 20.22 -14.12
C ARG A 203 22.47 20.22 -15.61
N LYS A 204 22.91 21.36 -16.14
CA LYS A 204 23.19 21.55 -17.58
C LYS A 204 24.26 20.58 -18.10
N ASP A 205 25.31 20.34 -17.32
CA ASP A 205 26.40 19.41 -17.67
C ASP A 205 25.89 17.96 -17.83
N LEU A 206 24.97 17.53 -16.96
CA LEU A 206 24.35 16.20 -17.04
C LEU A 206 23.35 16.10 -18.18
N GLN A 207 22.55 17.14 -18.43
CA GLN A 207 21.62 17.21 -19.54
C GLN A 207 22.33 17.10 -20.89
N ASP A 208 23.40 17.88 -21.07
CA ASP A 208 24.17 17.88 -22.33
C ASP A 208 24.85 16.52 -22.57
N LYS A 209 25.44 15.94 -21.54
CA LYS A 209 26.08 14.63 -21.59
C LYS A 209 25.08 13.52 -21.93
N PHE A 210 23.89 13.53 -21.29
CA PHE A 210 22.83 12.57 -21.57
C PHE A 210 22.32 12.69 -23.00
N LYS A 211 22.02 13.92 -23.43
CA LYS A 211 21.55 14.19 -24.80
C LYS A 211 22.55 13.78 -25.88
N ALA A 212 23.83 14.01 -25.61
CA ALA A 212 24.90 13.61 -26.55
C ALA A 212 24.96 12.07 -26.71
N LYS A 213 24.70 11.31 -25.66
CA LYS A 213 24.73 9.84 -25.68
C LYS A 213 23.45 9.22 -26.27
N TYR A 214 22.29 9.66 -25.80
CA TYR A 214 21.00 9.00 -26.08
C TYR A 214 20.15 9.70 -27.15
N GLY A 215 20.48 10.94 -27.52
CA GLY A 215 19.80 11.68 -28.57
C GLY A 215 18.43 12.26 -28.21
N TYR A 216 18.12 12.35 -26.89
CA TYR A 216 16.93 13.03 -26.38
C TYR A 216 17.24 13.65 -25.00
N ASP A 217 16.33 14.49 -24.48
CA ASP A 217 16.58 15.25 -23.26
C ASP A 217 16.49 14.39 -21.99
N LEU A 218 17.34 14.65 -20.99
CA LEU A 218 17.17 14.10 -19.65
C LEU A 218 15.90 14.69 -19.00
N GLY A 219 14.99 13.84 -18.56
CA GLY A 219 13.71 14.25 -17.99
C GLY A 219 12.98 13.09 -17.34
N VAL A 220 11.72 13.29 -16.96
CA VAL A 220 10.86 12.23 -16.43
C VAL A 220 10.61 11.18 -17.49
N PRO A 221 10.94 9.90 -17.28
CA PRO A 221 10.76 8.86 -18.28
C PRO A 221 9.27 8.62 -18.54
N VAL A 222 8.88 8.66 -19.80
CA VAL A 222 7.55 8.28 -20.26
C VAL A 222 7.47 6.78 -20.47
N ASN A 223 8.56 6.18 -20.94
CA ASN A 223 8.66 4.75 -21.18
C ASN A 223 9.83 4.08 -20.44
N TRP A 224 9.77 2.76 -20.34
CA TRP A 224 10.78 1.96 -19.65
C TRP A 224 12.16 2.01 -20.30
N SER A 225 12.24 2.27 -21.62
CA SER A 225 13.53 2.46 -22.30
C SER A 225 14.25 3.69 -21.77
N ALA A 226 13.54 4.80 -21.56
CA ALA A 226 14.14 6.00 -20.97
C ALA A 226 14.54 5.77 -19.51
N TYR A 227 13.75 5.01 -18.73
CA TYR A 227 14.13 4.65 -17.37
C TYR A 227 15.46 3.87 -17.36
N GLU A 228 15.60 2.87 -18.23
CA GLU A 228 16.84 2.09 -18.36
C GLU A 228 18.03 2.94 -18.81
N ASP A 229 17.84 3.81 -19.79
CA ASP A 229 18.88 4.71 -20.28
C ASP A 229 19.36 5.68 -19.17
N ILE A 230 18.44 6.20 -18.35
CA ILE A 230 18.78 7.04 -17.19
C ILE A 230 19.53 6.23 -16.11
N ALA A 231 19.09 4.98 -15.87
CA ALA A 231 19.76 4.09 -14.93
C ALA A 231 21.21 3.80 -15.34
N ASP A 232 21.42 3.46 -16.62
CA ASP A 232 22.74 3.25 -17.21
C ASP A 232 23.60 4.52 -17.15
N PHE A 233 23.04 5.65 -17.53
CA PHE A 233 23.73 6.94 -17.54
C PHE A 233 24.33 7.32 -16.18
N PHE A 234 23.52 7.31 -15.13
CA PHE A 234 24.03 7.67 -13.81
C PHE A 234 25.02 6.66 -13.26
N THR A 235 24.80 5.36 -13.48
CA THR A 235 25.68 4.31 -12.97
C THR A 235 27.01 4.22 -13.72
N ASN A 236 26.98 4.25 -15.05
CA ASN A 236 28.13 3.90 -15.87
C ASN A 236 28.86 5.11 -16.50
N ASP A 237 28.15 6.21 -16.78
CA ASP A 237 28.74 7.40 -17.40
C ASP A 237 29.04 8.52 -16.39
N VAL A 238 28.09 8.83 -15.51
CA VAL A 238 28.25 9.85 -14.47
C VAL A 238 29.12 9.33 -13.33
N LYS A 239 28.79 8.18 -12.78
CA LYS A 239 29.49 7.46 -11.70
C LYS A 239 29.58 8.18 -10.38
N THR A 240 29.83 9.51 -10.41
CA THR A 240 29.94 10.35 -9.21
C THR A 240 29.24 11.69 -9.43
N VAL A 241 28.58 12.19 -8.41
CA VAL A 241 28.04 13.54 -8.35
C VAL A 241 28.58 14.21 -7.10
N ASP A 242 29.19 15.38 -7.25
CA ASP A 242 29.82 16.15 -6.18
C ASP A 242 30.82 15.33 -5.34
N GLY A 243 31.55 14.40 -6.01
CA GLY A 243 32.55 13.52 -5.41
C GLY A 243 32.04 12.23 -4.80
N GLU A 244 30.73 12.07 -4.68
CA GLU A 244 30.10 10.87 -4.12
C GLU A 244 29.68 9.90 -5.23
N LYS A 245 29.91 8.60 -5.00
CA LYS A 245 29.45 7.53 -5.91
C LYS A 245 27.94 7.50 -5.98
N VAL A 246 27.39 7.41 -7.18
CA VAL A 246 25.95 7.37 -7.41
C VAL A 246 25.53 6.13 -8.22
N TYR A 247 24.25 5.79 -8.10
CA TYR A 247 23.62 4.68 -8.77
C TYR A 247 22.37 5.18 -9.49
N GLY A 248 22.13 4.65 -10.67
CA GLY A 248 21.00 5.06 -11.51
C GLY A 248 19.68 4.35 -11.16
N HIS A 249 19.70 3.39 -10.27
CA HIS A 249 18.53 2.59 -9.91
C HIS A 249 18.62 2.09 -8.46
N MET A 250 17.50 1.85 -7.84
CA MET A 250 17.40 1.17 -6.56
C MET A 250 16.20 0.23 -6.57
N ASP A 251 16.39 -0.95 -6.02
CA ASP A 251 15.35 -1.95 -5.85
C ASP A 251 15.75 -2.91 -4.72
N TYR A 252 15.00 -4.00 -4.51
CA TYR A 252 15.30 -5.02 -3.52
C TYR A 252 15.16 -6.42 -4.11
N GLY A 253 15.89 -7.39 -3.57
CA GLY A 253 15.96 -8.74 -4.17
C GLY A 253 16.07 -9.86 -3.16
N LYS A 254 16.00 -9.58 -1.86
CA LYS A 254 16.07 -10.59 -0.81
C LYS A 254 14.91 -11.57 -0.94
N LYS A 255 15.18 -12.85 -0.73
CA LYS A 255 14.17 -13.90 -0.64
C LYS A 255 13.35 -13.72 0.64
N ASP A 256 12.30 -12.92 0.54
CA ASP A 256 11.48 -12.41 1.64
C ASP A 256 10.04 -12.21 1.14
N PRO A 257 9.01 -12.33 1.98
CA PRO A 257 7.62 -12.13 1.57
C PRO A 257 7.36 -10.84 0.79
N SER A 258 8.04 -9.75 1.12
CA SER A 258 7.90 -8.47 0.41
C SER A 258 8.27 -8.53 -1.07
N LEU A 259 9.10 -9.47 -1.50
CA LEU A 259 9.48 -9.61 -2.92
C LEU A 259 8.29 -9.99 -3.81
N GLY A 260 7.29 -10.67 -3.28
CA GLY A 260 6.07 -11.04 -3.99
C GLY A 260 5.30 -9.81 -4.51
N TRP A 261 5.23 -8.75 -3.75
CA TRP A 261 4.50 -7.52 -4.12
C TRP A 261 5.17 -6.75 -5.24
N ARG A 262 6.48 -6.86 -5.40
CA ARG A 262 7.25 -6.17 -6.43
C ARG A 262 6.81 -6.52 -7.85
N PHE A 263 6.30 -7.72 -8.07
CA PHE A 263 5.94 -8.24 -9.39
C PHE A 263 4.52 -7.92 -9.83
N THR A 264 3.67 -7.51 -8.92
CA THR A 264 2.31 -7.08 -9.23
C THR A 264 2.21 -5.60 -9.57
N ASP A 265 3.35 -4.95 -9.70
CA ASP A 265 3.46 -3.53 -9.96
C ASP A 265 3.72 -3.19 -11.45
N ALA A 266 4.19 -1.97 -11.68
CA ALA A 266 4.47 -1.45 -13.01
C ALA A 266 5.47 -2.28 -13.83
N TRP A 267 6.22 -3.21 -13.22
CA TRP A 267 7.17 -4.04 -13.94
C TRP A 267 6.49 -5.00 -14.91
N LEU A 268 5.35 -5.56 -14.54
CA LEU A 268 4.58 -6.40 -15.44
C LEU A 268 3.97 -5.58 -16.59
N SER A 269 3.62 -4.32 -16.33
CA SER A 269 3.12 -3.41 -17.37
C SER A 269 4.20 -3.03 -18.41
N MET A 270 5.48 -3.30 -18.13
CA MET A 270 6.59 -3.01 -19.02
C MET A 270 6.39 -3.56 -20.45
N ALA A 271 5.82 -4.71 -20.58
CA ALA A 271 5.52 -5.36 -21.85
C ALA A 271 4.00 -5.50 -22.11
N GLY A 272 3.18 -4.73 -21.41
CA GLY A 272 1.72 -4.71 -21.59
C GLY A 272 0.96 -5.77 -20.80
N GLU A 273 1.62 -6.47 -19.89
CA GLU A 273 0.94 -7.30 -18.87
C GLU A 273 0.16 -6.38 -17.92
N ALA A 274 -0.67 -6.86 -17.06
CA ALA A 274 -1.40 -6.08 -16.05
C ALA A 274 -2.46 -5.09 -16.56
N ASP A 275 -2.59 -4.86 -17.85
CA ASP A 275 -3.57 -3.91 -18.38
C ASP A 275 -4.99 -4.48 -18.50
N LYS A 276 -5.35 -5.40 -17.66
CA LYS A 276 -6.70 -5.99 -17.44
C LYS A 276 -7.63 -6.03 -18.67
N GLY A 277 -7.03 -6.07 -19.84
CA GLY A 277 -7.79 -6.10 -21.09
C GLY A 277 -8.42 -4.78 -21.50
N ILE A 278 -8.14 -3.65 -20.86
CA ILE A 278 -8.65 -2.34 -21.29
C ILE A 278 -7.54 -1.56 -21.99
N PRO A 279 -7.65 -1.28 -23.28
CA PRO A 279 -8.68 -1.69 -24.25
C PRO A 279 -8.47 -3.09 -24.83
N ASN A 280 -7.72 -3.95 -24.18
CA ASN A 280 -7.29 -5.25 -24.71
C ASN A 280 -8.43 -6.28 -24.78
N GLY A 281 -9.46 -6.14 -23.93
CA GLY A 281 -10.61 -7.04 -23.88
C GLY A 281 -10.34 -8.43 -23.28
N ILE A 282 -9.13 -8.69 -22.75
CA ILE A 282 -8.73 -9.99 -22.22
C ILE A 282 -8.55 -9.91 -20.71
N PRO A 283 -9.29 -10.71 -19.94
CA PRO A 283 -9.32 -10.64 -18.48
C PRO A 283 -8.13 -11.41 -17.86
N VAL A 284 -6.91 -10.93 -18.08
CA VAL A 284 -5.70 -11.36 -17.38
C VAL A 284 -5.24 -10.18 -16.54
N ASP A 285 -5.01 -10.41 -15.26
CA ASP A 285 -4.60 -9.38 -14.32
C ASP A 285 -3.08 -9.26 -14.19
N GLU A 286 -2.65 -8.35 -13.33
CA GLU A 286 -1.25 -8.08 -13.02
C GLU A 286 -0.52 -9.27 -12.35
N TRP A 287 -1.26 -10.26 -11.86
CA TRP A 287 -0.73 -11.53 -11.37
C TRP A 287 -0.59 -12.58 -12.47
N GLY A 288 -1.00 -12.25 -13.69
CA GLY A 288 -1.06 -13.19 -14.80
C GLY A 288 -2.20 -14.19 -14.69
N ILE A 289 -3.20 -13.95 -13.84
CA ILE A 289 -4.35 -14.83 -13.65
C ILE A 289 -5.47 -14.45 -14.62
N ARG A 290 -5.87 -15.39 -15.47
CA ARG A 290 -7.07 -15.23 -16.28
C ARG A 290 -8.31 -15.60 -15.47
N VAL A 291 -9.37 -14.82 -15.67
CA VAL A 291 -10.72 -15.13 -15.15
C VAL A 291 -11.73 -15.36 -16.27
N THR A 292 -12.87 -15.92 -15.93
CA THR A 292 -14.04 -15.99 -16.81
C THR A 292 -14.53 -14.59 -17.19
N PRO A 293 -15.26 -14.43 -18.32
CA PRO A 293 -15.71 -13.11 -18.80
C PRO A 293 -16.55 -12.30 -17.80
N ASP A 294 -17.24 -12.97 -16.87
CA ASP A 294 -17.98 -12.34 -15.77
C ASP A 294 -17.09 -11.84 -14.63
N GLY A 295 -15.78 -12.08 -14.71
CA GLY A 295 -14.80 -11.66 -13.68
C GLY A 295 -14.80 -12.52 -12.42
N CYS A 296 -15.52 -13.66 -12.41
CA CYS A 296 -15.75 -14.45 -11.20
C CYS A 296 -14.69 -15.53 -10.98
N HIS A 297 -14.57 -16.46 -11.93
CA HIS A 297 -13.79 -17.69 -11.75
C HIS A 297 -12.37 -17.58 -12.30
N PRO A 298 -11.31 -17.70 -11.46
CA PRO A 298 -9.95 -17.91 -11.96
C PRO A 298 -9.85 -19.19 -12.79
N VAL A 299 -9.30 -19.10 -14.01
CA VAL A 299 -9.25 -20.23 -14.94
C VAL A 299 -7.84 -20.70 -15.31
N GLY A 300 -6.81 -19.97 -14.90
CA GLY A 300 -5.41 -20.37 -15.09
C GLY A 300 -4.44 -19.21 -14.93
N ALA A 301 -3.23 -19.55 -14.50
CA ALA A 301 -2.09 -18.63 -14.39
C ALA A 301 -1.08 -18.88 -15.52
N SER A 302 -0.87 -20.13 -15.93
CA SER A 302 0.04 -20.47 -17.02
C SER A 302 -0.54 -20.08 -18.39
N VAL A 303 0.32 -19.79 -19.35
CA VAL A 303 -0.07 -19.53 -20.74
C VAL A 303 -0.80 -20.73 -21.36
N SER A 304 -0.44 -21.96 -20.98
CA SER A 304 -1.13 -23.15 -21.47
C SER A 304 -2.60 -23.22 -21.05
N ARG A 305 -2.99 -22.46 -20.01
CA ARG A 305 -4.37 -22.31 -19.53
C ARG A 305 -4.97 -20.92 -19.83
N GLY A 306 -4.25 -20.10 -20.58
CA GLY A 306 -4.68 -18.76 -20.98
C GLY A 306 -4.30 -17.64 -20.01
N GLY A 307 -3.54 -17.93 -18.96
CA GLY A 307 -2.94 -16.94 -18.09
C GLY A 307 -1.71 -16.28 -18.71
N GLY A 308 -1.06 -15.39 -17.97
CA GLY A 308 0.08 -14.60 -18.43
C GLY A 308 1.33 -14.72 -17.56
N THR A 309 1.30 -15.47 -16.45
CA THR A 309 2.39 -15.51 -15.46
C THR A 309 3.74 -15.94 -16.04
N ASN A 310 3.76 -16.84 -17.02
CA ASN A 310 4.97 -17.24 -17.75
C ASN A 310 4.95 -16.80 -19.22
N SER A 311 4.21 -15.75 -19.53
CA SER A 311 4.18 -15.16 -20.87
C SER A 311 5.53 -14.54 -21.26
N PRO A 312 5.77 -14.30 -22.56
CA PRO A 312 6.95 -13.56 -23.00
C PRO A 312 7.09 -12.18 -22.32
N ALA A 313 5.98 -11.49 -22.06
CA ALA A 313 5.96 -10.20 -21.38
C ALA A 313 6.42 -10.32 -19.91
N ALA A 314 5.87 -11.26 -19.16
CA ALA A 314 6.23 -11.49 -17.76
C ALA A 314 7.70 -11.93 -17.61
N VAL A 315 8.18 -12.79 -18.48
CA VAL A 315 9.59 -13.23 -18.53
C VAL A 315 10.52 -12.05 -18.84
N PHE A 316 10.13 -11.18 -19.75
CA PHE A 316 10.91 -9.97 -20.06
C PHE A 316 10.96 -9.02 -18.87
N ALA A 317 9.84 -8.72 -18.25
CA ALA A 317 9.78 -7.85 -17.07
C ALA A 317 10.68 -8.40 -15.94
N THR A 318 10.60 -9.70 -15.68
CA THR A 318 11.47 -10.38 -14.70
C THR A 318 12.95 -10.29 -15.08
N THR A 319 13.28 -10.46 -16.37
CA THR A 319 14.65 -10.31 -16.86
C THR A 319 15.18 -8.89 -16.63
N LYS A 320 14.39 -7.88 -16.96
CA LYS A 320 14.77 -6.47 -16.73
C LYS A 320 14.94 -6.16 -15.25
N TYR A 321 14.05 -6.64 -14.41
CA TYR A 321 14.17 -6.48 -12.95
C TYR A 321 15.50 -7.06 -12.44
N VAL A 322 15.82 -8.29 -12.78
CA VAL A 322 17.07 -8.95 -12.35
C VAL A 322 18.29 -8.22 -12.89
N ASP A 323 18.25 -7.82 -14.17
CA ASP A 323 19.35 -7.11 -14.82
C ASP A 323 19.62 -5.76 -14.19
N TRP A 324 18.58 -4.96 -13.96
CA TRP A 324 18.73 -3.61 -13.41
C TRP A 324 19.18 -3.63 -11.96
N LEU A 325 18.68 -4.59 -11.17
CA LEU A 325 19.13 -4.81 -9.80
C LEU A 325 20.65 -5.09 -9.74
N LYS A 326 21.15 -5.89 -10.69
CA LYS A 326 22.58 -6.25 -10.75
C LYS A 326 23.46 -5.18 -11.37
N LYS A 327 22.95 -4.45 -12.39
CA LYS A 327 23.76 -3.55 -13.20
C LYS A 327 23.77 -2.11 -12.69
N TYR A 328 22.67 -1.65 -12.11
CA TYR A 328 22.43 -0.24 -11.87
C TYR A 328 22.13 0.13 -10.42
N ALA A 329 21.82 -0.84 -9.57
CA ALA A 329 21.58 -0.63 -8.14
C ALA A 329 22.87 -0.77 -7.29
N PRO A 330 22.87 -0.28 -6.05
CA PRO A 330 23.95 -0.59 -5.10
C PRO A 330 24.10 -2.11 -4.92
N PRO A 331 25.33 -2.62 -4.77
CA PRO A 331 25.59 -4.08 -4.67
C PRO A 331 24.78 -4.78 -3.56
N GLU A 332 24.54 -4.09 -2.45
CA GLU A 332 23.77 -4.57 -1.30
C GLU A 332 22.26 -4.71 -1.57
N ALA A 333 21.74 -4.05 -2.59
CA ALA A 333 20.30 -4.00 -2.90
C ALA A 333 19.68 -5.39 -3.10
N SER A 334 20.43 -6.32 -3.72
CA SER A 334 19.97 -7.70 -3.92
C SER A 334 19.75 -8.49 -2.62
N GLY A 335 20.34 -8.05 -1.52
CA GLY A 335 20.18 -8.63 -0.18
C GLY A 335 19.17 -7.89 0.71
N MET A 336 18.50 -6.86 0.21
CA MET A 336 17.58 -6.02 0.97
C MET A 336 16.13 -6.49 0.82
N THR A 337 15.34 -6.26 1.89
CA THR A 337 13.88 -6.33 1.89
C THR A 337 13.27 -5.00 1.42
N PHE A 338 11.95 -4.95 1.27
CA PHE A 338 11.18 -3.73 1.04
C PHE A 338 11.50 -2.62 2.05
N SER A 339 11.43 -2.95 3.36
CA SER A 339 11.64 -1.98 4.44
C SER A 339 13.10 -1.47 4.51
N GLU A 340 14.07 -2.28 4.07
CA GLU A 340 15.48 -1.88 4.02
C GLU A 340 15.80 -1.02 2.80
N ALA A 341 15.16 -1.29 1.65
CA ALA A 341 15.40 -0.59 0.39
C ALA A 341 14.71 0.78 0.30
N GLY A 342 13.51 0.92 0.87
CA GLY A 342 12.71 2.14 0.79
C GLY A 342 13.41 3.41 1.29
N PRO A 343 14.12 3.40 2.42
CA PRO A 343 14.85 4.57 2.92
C PRO A 343 16.16 4.89 2.17
N VAL A 344 16.68 4.01 1.32
CA VAL A 344 17.99 4.18 0.68
C VAL A 344 18.10 5.47 -0.17
N PRO A 345 17.07 5.88 -0.94
CA PRO A 345 17.14 7.15 -1.69
C PRO A 345 17.41 8.37 -0.81
N ALA A 346 16.95 8.38 0.45
CA ALA A 346 17.21 9.47 1.39
C ALA A 346 18.71 9.63 1.74
N GLN A 347 19.54 8.62 1.49
CA GLN A 347 20.99 8.70 1.68
C GLN A 347 21.69 9.58 0.62
N GLY A 348 20.97 9.94 -0.46
CA GLY A 348 21.44 10.90 -1.47
C GLY A 348 22.27 10.30 -2.60
N LYS A 349 22.37 8.98 -2.74
CA LYS A 349 23.22 8.30 -3.74
C LYS A 349 22.45 7.71 -4.92
N ILE A 350 21.12 7.80 -4.93
CA ILE A 350 20.25 7.21 -5.94
C ILE A 350 19.69 8.30 -6.84
N ALA A 351 19.79 8.11 -8.16
CA ALA A 351 19.27 9.06 -9.14
C ALA A 351 17.77 8.93 -9.35
N GLN A 352 17.26 7.70 -9.40
CA GLN A 352 15.84 7.41 -9.61
C GLN A 352 15.45 6.06 -9.02
N GLN A 353 14.17 5.90 -8.74
CA GLN A 353 13.57 4.65 -8.27
C GLN A 353 12.07 4.64 -8.56
N ILE A 354 11.48 3.45 -8.68
CA ILE A 354 10.02 3.26 -8.61
C ILE A 354 9.73 2.48 -7.34
N PHE A 355 8.82 3.02 -6.50
CA PHE A 355 8.57 2.43 -5.19
C PHE A 355 7.27 2.95 -4.57
N TRP A 356 6.79 2.29 -3.52
CA TRP A 356 5.62 2.73 -2.72
C TRP A 356 6.01 3.87 -1.77
N TYR A 357 6.22 5.05 -2.32
CA TYR A 357 6.84 6.17 -1.61
C TYR A 357 6.02 6.71 -0.44
N THR A 358 4.71 6.54 -0.44
CA THR A 358 3.89 6.96 0.70
C THR A 358 4.25 6.26 2.01
N ALA A 359 4.91 5.10 1.97
CA ALA A 359 5.47 4.45 3.15
C ALA A 359 6.75 5.14 3.67
N PHE A 360 7.49 5.85 2.82
CA PHE A 360 8.84 6.36 3.14
C PHE A 360 9.01 7.88 2.94
N THR A 361 8.03 8.56 2.34
CA THR A 361 8.14 9.98 2.00
C THR A 361 8.41 10.85 3.22
N ALA A 362 7.81 10.54 4.36
CA ALA A 362 8.03 11.28 5.61
C ALA A 362 9.52 11.30 6.02
N SER A 363 10.24 10.18 5.84
CA SER A 363 11.68 10.12 6.13
C SER A 363 12.54 10.90 5.14
N MET A 364 12.08 11.03 3.88
CA MET A 364 12.78 11.78 2.83
C MET A 364 12.59 13.30 2.93
N LEU A 365 11.69 13.77 3.77
CA LEU A 365 11.50 15.19 4.06
C LEU A 365 12.31 15.67 5.26
N LYS A 366 12.92 14.76 6.02
CA LYS A 366 13.81 15.13 7.11
C LYS A 366 15.05 15.87 6.58
N PRO A 367 15.59 16.87 7.31
CA PRO A 367 16.84 17.51 6.92
C PRO A 367 17.93 16.48 6.64
N GLY A 368 18.56 16.56 5.48
CA GLY A 368 19.58 15.58 5.07
C GLY A 368 20.02 15.75 3.61
N ASN A 369 20.54 14.67 3.04
CA ASN A 369 21.19 14.71 1.72
C ASN A 369 20.24 15.02 0.54
N VAL A 370 18.94 14.78 0.73
CA VAL A 370 17.93 14.96 -0.34
C VAL A 370 16.99 16.14 -0.08
N THR A 371 17.33 17.02 0.87
CA THR A 371 16.60 18.26 1.17
C THR A 371 17.54 19.47 1.04
N ASN A 372 17.00 20.60 0.65
CA ASN A 372 17.67 21.89 0.66
C ASN A 372 17.72 22.47 2.08
N ALA A 373 18.52 23.52 2.28
CA ALA A 373 18.65 24.17 3.58
C ALA A 373 17.33 24.80 4.08
N ASP A 374 16.43 25.18 3.17
CA ASP A 374 15.10 25.70 3.47
C ASP A 374 14.06 24.59 3.71
N GLY A 375 14.48 23.32 3.70
CA GLY A 375 13.60 22.15 3.89
C GLY A 375 12.86 21.69 2.65
N THR A 376 13.06 22.33 1.49
CA THR A 376 12.44 21.88 0.25
C THR A 376 13.13 20.63 -0.32
N PRO A 377 12.37 19.68 -0.93
CA PRO A 377 12.98 18.48 -1.51
C PRO A 377 13.83 18.76 -2.75
N LYS A 378 15.00 18.12 -2.83
CA LYS A 378 15.84 18.04 -4.05
C LYS A 378 15.30 17.05 -5.08
N TRP A 379 14.25 16.35 -4.76
CA TRP A 379 13.62 15.30 -5.54
C TRP A 379 12.19 15.67 -5.95
N ARG A 380 11.68 14.94 -6.93
CA ARG A 380 10.27 15.02 -7.35
C ARG A 380 9.71 13.63 -7.58
N MET A 381 8.39 13.53 -7.52
CA MET A 381 7.62 12.34 -7.86
C MET A 381 6.81 12.54 -9.14
N ALA A 382 6.65 11.46 -9.89
CA ALA A 382 5.91 11.43 -11.14
C ALA A 382 5.26 10.04 -11.32
N PRO A 383 4.36 9.87 -12.30
CA PRO A 383 3.85 8.55 -12.65
C PRO A 383 4.96 7.63 -13.12
N SER A 384 4.81 6.33 -12.85
CA SER A 384 5.68 5.28 -13.40
C SER A 384 5.64 5.29 -14.92
N PRO A 385 6.76 4.93 -15.59
CA PRO A 385 6.78 4.78 -17.05
C PRO A 385 5.86 3.63 -17.49
N HIS A 386 5.56 3.58 -18.78
CA HIS A 386 4.77 2.49 -19.36
C HIS A 386 5.57 1.72 -20.42
N GLY A 387 5.06 0.53 -20.78
CA GLY A 387 5.66 -0.31 -21.80
C GLY A 387 5.30 0.09 -23.23
N PRO A 388 5.92 -0.56 -24.24
CA PRO A 388 5.74 -0.20 -25.66
C PRO A 388 4.32 -0.48 -26.19
N TYR A 389 3.52 -1.25 -25.48
CA TYR A 389 2.16 -1.63 -25.88
C TYR A 389 1.08 -0.89 -25.09
N TRP A 390 1.49 -0.03 -24.19
CA TRP A 390 0.55 0.81 -23.43
C TRP A 390 -0.13 1.83 -24.36
N LYS A 391 -1.39 2.08 -24.11
CA LYS A 391 -2.22 3.06 -24.82
C LYS A 391 -3.00 3.89 -23.81
N ASP A 392 -3.40 5.08 -24.22
CA ASP A 392 -4.25 5.95 -23.43
C ASP A 392 -5.51 5.20 -22.95
N GLY A 393 -5.81 5.31 -21.68
CA GLY A 393 -6.89 4.59 -21.00
C GLY A 393 -6.48 3.29 -20.32
N MET A 394 -5.27 2.78 -20.57
CA MET A 394 -4.69 1.68 -19.79
C MET A 394 -4.14 2.18 -18.46
N GLN A 395 -4.03 1.27 -17.51
CA GLN A 395 -3.48 1.55 -16.18
C GLN A 395 -1.96 1.42 -16.18
N ASN A 396 -1.31 2.15 -15.26
CA ASN A 396 0.15 2.26 -15.21
C ASN A 396 0.83 1.24 -14.29
N GLY A 397 0.09 0.38 -13.66
CA GLY A 397 0.62 -0.59 -12.71
C GLY A 397 -0.07 -0.54 -11.36
N TYR A 398 0.62 -0.95 -10.35
CA TYR A 398 0.09 -1.30 -9.06
C TYR A 398 -0.14 -0.09 -8.14
N GLN A 399 -1.29 -0.11 -7.47
CA GLN A 399 -1.56 0.72 -6.31
C GLN A 399 -2.25 -0.13 -5.25
N ASP A 400 -1.82 0.03 -4.00
CA ASP A 400 -2.38 -0.63 -2.85
C ASP A 400 -3.09 0.33 -1.91
N VAL A 401 -4.03 -0.22 -1.13
CA VAL A 401 -4.76 0.50 -0.09
C VAL A 401 -4.79 -0.38 1.15
N GLY A 402 -3.96 -0.04 2.13
CA GLY A 402 -4.06 -0.63 3.46
C GLY A 402 -5.42 -0.28 4.08
N SER A 403 -6.15 -1.27 4.57
CA SER A 403 -7.57 -1.10 4.86
C SER A 403 -8.06 -1.93 6.02
N TRP A 404 -8.99 -1.37 6.79
CA TRP A 404 -9.65 -2.04 7.89
C TRP A 404 -10.53 -3.19 7.44
N THR A 405 -10.28 -4.37 8.00
CA THR A 405 -10.95 -5.63 7.68
C THR A 405 -11.48 -6.29 8.96
N PHE A 406 -12.67 -6.89 8.90
CA PHE A 406 -13.33 -7.49 10.07
C PHE A 406 -13.84 -8.90 9.75
N PHE A 407 -13.70 -9.80 10.72
CA PHE A 407 -14.17 -11.18 10.61
C PHE A 407 -15.62 -11.33 11.08
N LYS A 408 -16.35 -12.22 10.44
CA LYS A 408 -17.70 -12.62 10.86
C LYS A 408 -17.70 -13.36 12.21
N SER A 409 -16.60 -14.04 12.54
CA SER A 409 -16.45 -14.77 13.82
C SER A 409 -16.20 -13.88 15.03
N THR A 410 -15.77 -12.62 14.84
CA THR A 410 -15.62 -11.67 15.94
C THR A 410 -17.00 -11.39 16.56
N PRO A 411 -17.17 -11.44 17.91
CA PRO A 411 -18.45 -11.13 18.55
C PRO A 411 -19.00 -9.78 18.12
N ALA A 412 -20.31 -9.68 17.93
CA ALA A 412 -20.96 -8.53 17.31
C ALA A 412 -20.63 -7.17 18.00
N ASN A 413 -20.68 -7.15 19.35
CA ASN A 413 -20.32 -5.96 20.13
C ASN A 413 -18.84 -5.61 20.02
N GLN A 414 -17.96 -6.62 19.98
CA GLN A 414 -16.52 -6.44 19.83
C GLN A 414 -16.18 -5.97 18.43
N ARG A 415 -16.81 -6.53 17.39
CA ARG A 415 -16.70 -6.07 16.01
C ARG A 415 -17.18 -4.61 15.83
N ALA A 416 -18.30 -4.26 16.49
CA ALA A 416 -18.80 -2.90 16.49
C ALA A 416 -17.83 -1.90 17.14
N ALA A 417 -17.14 -2.31 18.21
CA ALA A 417 -16.13 -1.48 18.87
C ALA A 417 -14.87 -1.32 18.01
N ALA A 418 -14.41 -2.37 17.34
CA ALA A 418 -13.30 -2.28 16.38
C ALA A 418 -13.69 -1.42 15.17
N TRP A 419 -14.92 -1.53 14.68
CA TRP A 419 -15.47 -0.65 13.65
C TRP A 419 -15.51 0.81 14.09
N LEU A 420 -15.88 1.07 15.34
CA LEU A 420 -15.87 2.42 15.91
C LEU A 420 -14.45 3.01 15.91
N TYR A 421 -13.45 2.22 16.31
CA TYR A 421 -12.05 2.65 16.27
C TYR A 421 -11.54 2.91 14.86
N ALA A 422 -11.84 2.02 13.89
CA ALA A 422 -11.49 2.20 12.50
C ALA A 422 -12.06 3.51 11.92
N GLN A 423 -13.34 3.82 12.24
CA GLN A 423 -13.95 5.08 11.83
C GLN A 423 -13.29 6.29 12.50
N PHE A 424 -12.87 6.16 13.76
CA PHE A 424 -12.20 7.24 14.48
C PHE A 424 -10.88 7.62 13.81
N VAL A 425 -10.00 6.64 13.53
CA VAL A 425 -8.68 6.90 12.93
C VAL A 425 -8.76 7.34 11.47
N THR A 426 -9.91 7.17 10.82
CA THR A 426 -10.18 7.61 9.45
C THR A 426 -11.17 8.78 9.37
N SER A 427 -11.63 9.30 10.51
CA SER A 427 -12.60 10.41 10.57
C SER A 427 -12.02 11.72 10.01
N LYS A 428 -12.90 12.61 9.53
CA LYS A 428 -12.49 13.93 9.05
C LYS A 428 -11.82 14.79 10.12
N SER A 429 -12.11 14.53 11.40
CA SER A 429 -11.45 15.21 12.52
C SER A 429 -9.95 14.95 12.59
N VAL A 430 -9.49 13.73 12.21
CA VAL A 430 -8.10 13.31 12.40
C VAL A 430 -7.35 13.01 11.10
N SER A 431 -8.05 12.76 10.00
CA SER A 431 -7.46 12.24 8.76
C SER A 431 -6.44 13.18 8.13
N LEU A 432 -6.67 14.50 8.15
CA LEU A 432 -5.70 15.47 7.62
C LEU A 432 -4.40 15.44 8.43
N LYS A 433 -4.48 15.42 9.76
CA LYS A 433 -3.29 15.32 10.61
C LYS A 433 -2.55 14.00 10.38
N LYS A 434 -3.27 12.89 10.28
CA LYS A 434 -2.70 11.57 9.94
C LYS A 434 -2.01 11.61 8.57
N SER A 435 -2.63 12.22 7.57
CA SER A 435 -2.05 12.41 6.23
C SER A 435 -0.76 13.24 6.26
N ILE A 436 -0.65 14.23 7.15
CA ILE A 436 0.59 15.01 7.33
C ILE A 436 1.70 14.16 7.96
N VAL A 437 1.37 13.32 8.93
CA VAL A 437 2.34 12.47 9.63
C VAL A 437 2.89 11.38 8.72
N GLY A 438 2.03 10.64 8.04
CA GLY A 438 2.42 9.48 7.24
C GLY A 438 2.63 9.78 5.76
N LEU A 439 2.16 10.94 5.28
CA LEU A 439 2.13 11.32 3.85
C LEU A 439 1.45 10.27 2.97
N THR A 440 0.46 9.63 3.52
CA THR A 440 -0.47 8.74 2.82
C THR A 440 -1.89 9.30 2.95
N PHE A 441 -2.60 9.35 1.83
CA PHE A 441 -3.87 10.06 1.75
C PHE A 441 -5.02 9.07 1.57
N ILE A 442 -6.09 9.28 2.32
CA ILE A 442 -7.31 8.48 2.21
C ILE A 442 -8.53 9.29 1.79
N ARG A 443 -8.49 10.61 1.95
CA ARG A 443 -9.63 11.51 1.67
C ARG A 443 -9.28 12.57 0.64
N ASP A 444 -10.19 12.79 -0.29
CA ASP A 444 -10.09 13.85 -1.30
C ASP A 444 -10.09 15.24 -0.65
N SER A 445 -10.91 15.43 0.39
CA SER A 445 -10.96 16.68 1.17
C SER A 445 -9.63 17.02 1.84
N ASP A 446 -8.87 16.02 2.31
CA ASP A 446 -7.53 16.23 2.90
C ASP A 446 -6.53 16.72 1.83
N ILE A 447 -6.51 16.05 0.67
CA ILE A 447 -5.64 16.40 -0.45
C ILE A 447 -5.89 17.84 -0.92
N HIS A 448 -7.16 18.28 -0.92
CA HIS A 448 -7.56 19.62 -1.35
C HIS A 448 -7.63 20.65 -0.21
N SER A 449 -7.17 20.29 0.99
CA SER A 449 -7.16 21.19 2.14
C SER A 449 -6.31 22.44 1.92
N ASP A 450 -6.64 23.51 2.65
CA ASP A 450 -5.84 24.74 2.70
C ASP A 450 -4.40 24.46 3.15
N TYR A 451 -4.20 23.51 4.06
CA TYR A 451 -2.88 23.14 4.54
C TYR A 451 -2.01 22.64 3.41
N PHE A 452 -2.44 21.63 2.64
CA PHE A 452 -1.66 21.09 1.54
C PHE A 452 -1.56 22.06 0.36
N THR A 453 -2.56 22.91 0.15
CA THR A 453 -2.49 23.97 -0.87
C THR A 453 -1.38 24.99 -0.59
N LYS A 454 -1.21 25.36 0.68
CA LYS A 454 -0.18 26.33 1.10
C LYS A 454 1.22 25.72 1.21
N ASN A 455 1.34 24.41 1.29
CA ASN A 455 2.61 23.71 1.53
C ASN A 455 2.98 22.70 0.44
N ALA A 456 2.30 22.70 -0.71
CA ALA A 456 2.50 21.67 -1.75
C ALA A 456 3.95 21.58 -2.24
N ASP A 457 4.65 22.70 -2.32
CA ASP A 457 6.06 22.81 -2.71
C ASP A 457 7.03 22.02 -1.79
N LYS A 458 6.61 21.76 -0.54
CA LYS A 458 7.39 20.99 0.44
C LYS A 458 7.32 19.48 0.25
N TYR A 459 6.45 18.99 -0.64
CA TYR A 459 6.16 17.56 -0.78
C TYR A 459 6.60 16.96 -2.13
N GLY A 460 7.51 17.64 -2.85
CA GLY A 460 8.17 17.07 -4.03
C GLY A 460 7.27 16.62 -5.17
N GLY A 461 6.09 17.24 -5.34
CA GLY A 461 5.11 16.89 -6.37
C GLY A 461 4.08 15.85 -5.94
N LEU A 462 4.15 15.34 -4.70
CA LEU A 462 3.21 14.34 -4.19
C LEU A 462 1.77 14.88 -4.15
N ILE A 463 1.59 16.12 -3.71
CA ILE A 463 0.26 16.75 -3.63
C ILE A 463 -0.32 16.97 -5.03
N GLU A 464 0.50 17.46 -5.95
CA GLU A 464 0.12 17.65 -7.34
C GLU A 464 -0.28 16.31 -7.99
N PHE A 465 0.47 15.24 -7.72
CA PHE A 465 0.13 13.90 -8.17
C PHE A 465 -1.25 13.46 -7.66
N TYR A 466 -1.50 13.55 -6.35
CA TYR A 466 -2.78 13.13 -5.77
C TYR A 466 -3.97 13.98 -6.24
N ARG A 467 -3.76 15.22 -6.68
CA ARG A 467 -4.76 16.10 -7.32
C ARG A 467 -4.93 15.87 -8.81
N SER A 468 -4.04 15.10 -9.43
CA SER A 468 -4.02 14.91 -10.88
C SER A 468 -4.88 13.73 -11.35
N PRO A 469 -5.25 13.69 -12.64
CA PRO A 469 -5.86 12.50 -13.24
C PRO A 469 -4.96 11.28 -13.21
N ALA A 470 -3.65 11.45 -13.07
CA ALA A 470 -2.70 10.33 -13.01
C ALA A 470 -2.95 9.41 -11.81
N ARG A 471 -3.50 9.92 -10.71
CA ARG A 471 -3.85 9.14 -9.53
C ARG A 471 -4.76 7.94 -9.82
N VAL A 472 -5.66 8.04 -10.79
CA VAL A 472 -6.63 6.98 -11.12
C VAL A 472 -6.14 6.03 -12.20
N ALA A 473 -4.94 6.24 -12.73
CA ALA A 473 -4.35 5.40 -13.78
C ALA A 473 -3.64 4.15 -13.23
N TRP A 474 -3.82 3.82 -11.95
CA TRP A 474 -3.27 2.63 -11.33
C TRP A 474 -4.26 1.47 -11.30
N THR A 475 -3.72 0.26 -11.40
CA THR A 475 -4.48 -0.99 -11.40
C THR A 475 -4.82 -1.40 -9.98
N PRO A 476 -6.12 -1.57 -9.63
CA PRO A 476 -6.48 -2.33 -8.45
C PRO A 476 -5.97 -3.76 -8.60
N THR A 477 -5.30 -4.29 -7.60
CA THR A 477 -4.70 -5.63 -7.64
C THR A 477 -5.44 -6.62 -6.74
N GLY A 478 -5.15 -7.91 -6.90
CA GLY A 478 -5.65 -8.96 -6.03
C GLY A 478 -7.08 -9.44 -6.29
N ASN A 479 -7.88 -8.76 -7.13
CA ASN A 479 -9.28 -9.12 -7.38
C ASN A 479 -9.47 -10.58 -7.82
N ASN A 480 -8.53 -11.10 -8.59
CA ASN A 480 -8.61 -12.45 -9.16
C ASN A 480 -7.85 -13.49 -8.35
N VAL A 481 -7.16 -13.06 -7.28
CA VAL A 481 -6.32 -13.93 -6.45
C VAL A 481 -7.15 -14.60 -5.35
N PRO A 482 -7.43 -15.91 -5.44
CA PRO A 482 -8.32 -16.59 -4.50
C PRO A 482 -7.65 -16.95 -3.16
N ASP A 483 -6.32 -16.96 -3.12
CA ASP A 483 -5.52 -17.24 -1.93
C ASP A 483 -4.22 -16.43 -2.03
N TYR A 484 -4.33 -15.14 -1.75
CA TYR A 484 -3.23 -14.18 -1.86
C TYR A 484 -1.99 -14.60 -1.06
N PRO A 485 -2.08 -14.95 0.24
CA PRO A 485 -0.88 -15.28 1.00
C PRO A 485 -0.12 -16.45 0.40
N LYS A 486 -0.83 -17.45 -0.14
CA LYS A 486 -0.19 -18.59 -0.80
C LYS A 486 0.40 -18.21 -2.16
N MET A 487 -0.32 -17.42 -2.95
CA MET A 487 0.16 -16.97 -4.26
C MET A 487 1.38 -16.05 -4.12
N ALA A 488 1.36 -15.09 -3.20
CA ALA A 488 2.50 -14.21 -2.91
C ALA A 488 3.73 -15.03 -2.48
N GLN A 489 3.55 -16.06 -1.65
CA GLN A 489 4.63 -16.97 -1.27
C GLN A 489 5.28 -17.64 -2.49
N LEU A 490 4.49 -18.05 -3.48
CA LEU A 490 5.02 -18.64 -4.71
C LEU A 490 5.81 -17.62 -5.52
N TRP A 491 5.30 -16.39 -5.61
CA TRP A 491 5.98 -15.31 -6.31
C TRP A 491 7.36 -15.05 -5.73
N TRP A 492 7.45 -14.67 -4.46
CA TRP A 492 8.75 -14.32 -3.88
C TRP A 492 9.74 -15.50 -3.88
N LYS A 493 9.26 -16.73 -3.71
CA LYS A 493 10.09 -17.93 -3.75
C LYS A 493 10.71 -18.15 -5.13
N ASN A 494 9.92 -18.08 -6.20
CA ASN A 494 10.40 -18.35 -7.55
C ASN A 494 11.24 -17.19 -8.10
N VAL A 495 10.79 -15.96 -7.91
CA VAL A 495 11.51 -14.79 -8.38
C VAL A 495 12.86 -14.63 -7.70
N ALA A 496 12.96 -14.91 -6.41
CA ALA A 496 14.23 -14.89 -5.69
C ALA A 496 15.27 -15.81 -6.33
N THR A 497 14.86 -16.94 -6.90
CA THR A 497 15.80 -17.84 -7.61
C THR A 497 16.36 -17.21 -8.89
N ALA A 498 15.58 -16.40 -9.59
CA ALA A 498 16.06 -15.63 -10.74
C ALA A 498 16.96 -14.47 -10.30
N ALA A 499 16.59 -13.73 -9.26
CA ALA A 499 17.41 -12.64 -8.70
C ALA A 499 18.77 -13.15 -8.20
N ALA A 500 18.81 -14.32 -7.56
CA ALA A 500 20.03 -14.97 -7.11
C ALA A 500 20.88 -15.59 -8.26
N GLY A 501 20.30 -15.73 -9.46
CA GLY A 501 20.96 -16.39 -10.60
C GLY A 501 20.95 -17.92 -10.53
N GLU A 502 20.15 -18.51 -9.65
CA GLU A 502 19.97 -19.96 -9.52
C GLU A 502 19.16 -20.56 -10.67
N ARG A 503 18.25 -19.75 -11.25
CA ARG A 503 17.44 -20.11 -12.42
C ARG A 503 17.42 -18.96 -13.42
N THR A 504 17.15 -19.29 -14.68
CA THR A 504 16.82 -18.27 -15.66
C THR A 504 15.44 -17.65 -15.34
N PRO A 505 15.17 -16.39 -15.72
CA PRO A 505 13.84 -15.81 -15.58
C PRO A 505 12.73 -16.68 -16.16
N GLN A 506 12.93 -17.26 -17.36
CA GLN A 506 11.98 -18.20 -17.97
C GLN A 506 11.68 -19.40 -17.05
N ALA A 507 12.71 -20.08 -16.57
CA ALA A 507 12.54 -21.26 -15.72
C ALA A 507 11.88 -20.92 -14.37
N ALA A 508 12.15 -19.73 -13.81
CA ALA A 508 11.51 -19.26 -12.60
C ALA A 508 10.02 -18.97 -12.82
N MET A 509 9.66 -18.30 -13.92
CA MET A 509 8.27 -17.97 -14.24
C MET A 509 7.46 -19.22 -14.66
N ASP A 510 8.07 -20.19 -15.37
CA ASP A 510 7.43 -21.46 -15.68
C ASP A 510 7.09 -22.27 -14.41
N SER A 511 8.02 -22.29 -13.45
CA SER A 511 7.79 -22.93 -12.15
C SER A 511 6.67 -22.23 -11.38
N LEU A 512 6.70 -20.88 -11.33
CA LEU A 512 5.69 -20.08 -10.68
C LEU A 512 4.29 -20.33 -11.27
N ALA A 513 4.14 -20.24 -12.58
CA ALA A 513 2.87 -20.44 -13.26
C ALA A 513 2.28 -21.82 -12.98
N LYS A 514 3.12 -22.87 -13.04
CA LYS A 514 2.74 -24.25 -12.70
C LYS A 514 2.29 -24.38 -11.24
N GLU A 515 3.03 -23.79 -10.31
CA GLU A 515 2.69 -23.86 -8.89
C GLU A 515 1.39 -23.09 -8.59
N MET A 516 1.16 -21.95 -9.24
CA MET A 516 -0.10 -21.20 -9.14
C MET A 516 -1.28 -22.01 -9.68
N ASP A 517 -1.17 -22.64 -10.85
CA ASP A 517 -2.20 -23.53 -11.38
C ASP A 517 -2.51 -24.71 -10.44
N GLN A 518 -1.49 -25.26 -9.76
CA GLN A 518 -1.71 -26.28 -8.74
C GLN A 518 -2.51 -25.77 -7.53
N VAL A 519 -2.28 -24.52 -7.10
CA VAL A 519 -3.08 -23.89 -6.05
C VAL A 519 -4.52 -23.74 -6.50
N LEU A 520 -4.73 -23.16 -7.70
CA LEU A 520 -6.07 -23.01 -8.28
C LEU A 520 -6.81 -24.36 -8.37
N GLY A 521 -6.13 -25.42 -8.84
CA GLY A 521 -6.69 -26.77 -8.93
C GLY A 521 -7.05 -27.37 -7.56
N ARG A 522 -6.27 -27.08 -6.51
CA ARG A 522 -6.63 -27.51 -5.14
C ARG A 522 -7.88 -26.80 -4.64
N LEU A 523 -7.96 -25.49 -4.84
CA LEU A 523 -9.12 -24.68 -4.44
C LEU A 523 -10.39 -25.09 -5.19
N GLN A 524 -10.27 -25.42 -6.48
CA GLN A 524 -11.36 -26.00 -7.27
C GLN A 524 -11.89 -27.30 -6.66
N ARG A 525 -11.00 -28.24 -6.31
CA ARG A 525 -11.40 -29.52 -5.69
C ARG A 525 -11.92 -29.38 -4.27
N ALA A 526 -11.43 -28.39 -3.52
CA ALA A 526 -11.90 -28.11 -2.17
C ALA A 526 -13.32 -27.51 -2.12
N GLY A 527 -13.88 -27.13 -3.28
CA GLY A 527 -15.25 -26.62 -3.37
C GLY A 527 -15.42 -25.25 -2.72
N MET A 528 -14.49 -24.30 -2.99
CA MET A 528 -14.63 -22.91 -2.56
C MET A 528 -16.03 -22.39 -2.93
N LYS A 529 -16.73 -21.76 -1.98
CA LYS A 529 -18.16 -21.46 -2.13
C LYS A 529 -18.45 -20.32 -3.11
N VAL A 530 -17.54 -19.36 -3.19
CA VAL A 530 -17.74 -18.15 -3.98
C VAL A 530 -16.69 -18.09 -5.08
N CYS A 531 -17.11 -18.01 -6.34
CA CYS A 531 -16.22 -17.86 -7.49
C CYS A 531 -15.01 -18.82 -7.47
N ALA A 532 -15.29 -20.10 -7.17
CA ALA A 532 -14.24 -21.14 -7.15
C ALA A 532 -13.46 -21.16 -8.46
N PRO A 533 -12.16 -21.43 -8.44
CA PRO A 533 -11.41 -21.65 -9.67
C PRO A 533 -12.03 -22.71 -10.56
N GLN A 534 -11.99 -22.49 -11.86
CA GLN A 534 -12.47 -23.39 -12.91
C GLN A 534 -11.39 -23.50 -13.98
N LEU A 535 -10.37 -24.32 -13.73
CA LEU A 535 -9.21 -24.38 -14.60
C LEU A 535 -9.56 -24.76 -16.03
N ASN A 536 -9.12 -23.95 -16.99
CA ASN A 536 -9.10 -24.33 -18.39
C ASN A 536 -8.29 -25.62 -18.60
N PRO A 537 -8.67 -26.49 -19.54
CA PRO A 537 -7.79 -27.56 -19.99
C PRO A 537 -6.47 -26.98 -20.50
N GLU A 538 -5.37 -27.69 -20.24
CA GLU A 538 -4.10 -27.34 -20.86
C GLU A 538 -4.19 -27.44 -22.39
N SER A 539 -3.62 -26.48 -23.06
CA SER A 539 -3.56 -26.41 -24.51
C SER A 539 -2.20 -25.89 -24.97
N ASP A 540 -1.90 -26.00 -26.24
CA ASP A 540 -0.71 -25.40 -26.81
C ASP A 540 -0.71 -23.89 -26.51
N PRO A 541 0.35 -23.33 -25.93
CA PRO A 541 0.48 -21.90 -25.66
C PRO A 541 0.20 -21.00 -26.87
N SER A 542 0.48 -21.45 -28.08
CA SER A 542 0.23 -20.70 -29.32
C SER A 542 -1.24 -20.34 -29.49
N LYS A 543 -2.15 -21.16 -29.00
CA LYS A 543 -3.60 -20.87 -29.00
C LYS A 543 -3.92 -19.52 -28.33
N TRP A 544 -3.25 -19.24 -27.21
CA TRP A 544 -3.46 -18.03 -26.43
C TRP A 544 -2.57 -16.88 -26.90
N LEU A 545 -1.30 -17.16 -27.16
CA LEU A 545 -0.32 -16.17 -27.60
C LEU A 545 -0.63 -15.60 -29.00
N SER A 546 -1.37 -16.30 -29.83
CA SER A 546 -1.83 -15.82 -31.13
C SER A 546 -3.05 -14.88 -31.06
N ASP A 547 -3.69 -14.73 -29.91
CA ASP A 547 -4.81 -13.81 -29.77
C ASP A 547 -4.33 -12.37 -30.02
N GLN A 548 -4.96 -11.68 -30.98
CA GLN A 548 -4.59 -10.35 -31.39
C GLN A 548 -4.73 -9.29 -30.30
N HIS A 549 -5.58 -9.57 -29.29
CA HIS A 549 -5.85 -8.67 -28.18
C HIS A 549 -4.96 -8.95 -26.95
N ALA A 550 -4.11 -9.97 -27.01
CA ALA A 550 -3.24 -10.34 -25.90
C ALA A 550 -1.93 -9.51 -25.91
N PRO A 551 -1.77 -8.48 -25.07
CA PRO A 551 -0.54 -7.69 -25.04
C PRO A 551 0.68 -8.51 -24.63
N TRP A 552 0.50 -9.48 -23.73
CA TRP A 552 1.57 -10.35 -23.24
C TRP A 552 2.18 -11.30 -24.29
N LYS A 553 1.55 -11.49 -25.44
CA LYS A 553 2.13 -12.29 -26.54
C LYS A 553 3.28 -11.60 -27.24
N LYS A 554 3.35 -10.28 -27.14
CA LYS A 554 4.33 -9.49 -27.87
C LYS A 554 5.70 -9.71 -27.28
N LEU A 555 6.68 -9.88 -28.18
CA LEU A 555 8.05 -10.17 -27.79
C LEU A 555 8.66 -8.96 -27.09
N ALA A 556 9.20 -9.24 -26.00
CA ALA A 556 9.82 -8.31 -25.09
C ALA A 556 11.20 -7.81 -25.55
N ASN A 557 11.70 -8.21 -26.69
CA ASN A 557 13.00 -7.77 -27.21
C ASN A 557 12.96 -6.39 -27.84
N GLU A 558 11.77 -5.80 -28.00
CA GLU A 558 11.64 -4.45 -28.52
C GLU A 558 12.04 -3.44 -27.45
N LYS A 559 13.15 -2.75 -27.67
CA LYS A 559 13.53 -1.57 -26.92
C LYS A 559 13.22 -0.35 -27.79
N PRO A 560 12.03 0.27 -27.67
CA PRO A 560 11.73 1.50 -28.38
C PRO A 560 12.71 2.60 -27.95
N LYS A 561 12.83 3.68 -28.75
CA LYS A 561 13.61 4.85 -28.35
C LYS A 561 13.07 5.38 -27.02
N GLY A 562 13.98 5.79 -26.13
CA GLY A 562 13.62 6.43 -24.88
C GLY A 562 12.85 7.72 -25.11
N GLU A 563 11.84 7.95 -24.30
CA GLU A 563 11.00 9.13 -24.32
C GLU A 563 10.89 9.72 -22.91
N THR A 564 11.09 11.03 -22.80
CA THR A 564 11.02 11.78 -21.55
C THR A 564 10.16 13.02 -21.71
N VAL A 565 9.63 13.51 -20.59
CA VAL A 565 8.94 14.79 -20.49
C VAL A 565 9.61 15.66 -19.44
N LYS A 566 9.65 16.97 -19.65
CA LYS A 566 10.11 17.90 -18.61
C LYS A 566 9.10 17.94 -17.48
N TYR A 567 9.56 18.00 -16.25
CA TYR A 567 8.70 17.98 -15.08
C TYR A 567 7.65 19.11 -15.08
N ASP A 568 8.05 20.32 -15.50
CA ASP A 568 7.12 21.46 -15.59
C ASP A 568 6.02 21.23 -16.64
N GLN A 569 6.33 20.52 -17.73
CA GLN A 569 5.33 20.14 -18.75
C GLN A 569 4.35 19.10 -18.18
N LEU A 570 4.85 18.15 -17.37
CA LEU A 570 4.00 17.19 -16.67
C LEU A 570 3.03 17.91 -15.70
N LEU A 571 3.54 18.85 -14.90
CA LEU A 571 2.70 19.65 -14.02
C LEU A 571 1.66 20.48 -14.79
N ALA A 572 2.02 21.03 -15.95
CA ALA A 572 1.09 21.75 -16.82
C ALA A 572 0.01 20.81 -17.40
N ALA A 573 0.37 19.60 -17.79
CA ALA A 573 -0.57 18.58 -18.25
C ALA A 573 -1.57 18.21 -17.13
N TRP A 574 -1.12 18.01 -15.91
CA TRP A 574 -1.98 17.73 -14.76
C TRP A 574 -2.96 18.85 -14.47
N LYS A 575 -2.51 20.12 -14.51
CA LYS A 575 -3.39 21.29 -14.38
C LYS A 575 -4.43 21.37 -15.51
N ALA A 576 -4.12 20.85 -16.67
CA ALA A 576 -5.04 20.76 -17.81
C ALA A 576 -5.93 19.50 -17.80
N GLY A 577 -5.88 18.70 -16.74
CA GLY A 577 -6.69 17.48 -16.60
C GLY A 577 -6.20 16.30 -17.44
N LYS A 578 -4.92 16.30 -17.86
CA LYS A 578 -4.31 15.19 -18.60
C LYS A 578 -3.39 14.36 -17.70
N VAL A 579 -3.26 13.07 -17.98
CA VAL A 579 -2.36 12.18 -17.22
C VAL A 579 -0.88 12.51 -17.51
N ARG A 580 -0.56 12.82 -18.75
CA ARG A 580 0.78 13.23 -19.25
C ARG A 580 0.67 14.26 -20.34
#